data_5ad02118475b0591bf805ff69bc07afa
#
_entry.id   5ad02118475b0591bf805ff69bc07afa
#
_cell.length_a   1.000
_cell.length_b   1.000
_cell.length_c   1.000
_cell.angle_alpha   90.00
_cell.angle_beta   90.00
_cell.angle_gamma   90.00
#
_symmetry.space_group_name_H-M   'P 1'
#
loop_
_entity.id
_entity.type
_entity.pdbx_description
1 polymer ?
#
loop_
_entity_poly.entity_id
_entity_poly.type
_entity_poly.pdbx_seq_one_letter_code
_entity_poly.pdbx_strand_id
1 'polypeptide(L)'
;NGLMIGSGVSLSEVAEHPEILNNFPALAKAASLVSAPQLRNMGTIGGNLCLDTRCNYYNQTFPWRKALGFCLKKPESPMQNDAICWVARSSPKCLAVSSSDCAPVMVALDAEFHLMNPDGKRIVPAGEFYKNDGMDFLNKTPDELLVSIRLPLHEGWKMN
;
A
#
# COMPACT_ATOMS: atom_id res chain seq x y z
N ASN A 1 -22.55 -9.48 4.99
CA ASN A 1 -22.02 -9.19 6.32
C ASN A 1 -20.51 -8.91 6.23
N GLY A 2 -19.98 -7.94 7.00
CA GLY A 2 -18.57 -7.56 7.00
C GLY A 2 -18.34 -6.29 7.79
N LEU A 3 -17.07 -5.98 8.09
CA LEU A 3 -16.66 -4.75 8.76
C LEU A 3 -16.26 -3.70 7.72
N MET A 4 -16.77 -2.48 7.87
CA MET A 4 -16.39 -1.34 7.04
C MET A 4 -15.48 -0.41 7.83
N ILE A 5 -14.29 -0.12 7.29
CA ILE A 5 -13.29 0.78 7.89
C ILE A 5 -13.12 1.99 6.97
N GLY A 6 -13.30 3.19 7.50
CA GLY A 6 -12.97 4.42 6.76
C GLY A 6 -11.47 4.55 6.52
N SER A 7 -11.06 5.01 5.34
CA SER A 7 -9.62 5.15 5.01
C SER A 7 -8.87 6.14 5.92
N GLY A 8 -9.59 7.08 6.55
CA GLY A 8 -9.04 8.05 7.48
C GLY A 8 -8.86 7.55 8.93
N VAL A 9 -9.29 6.33 9.24
CA VAL A 9 -9.09 5.73 10.58
C VAL A 9 -7.59 5.55 10.84
N SER A 10 -7.12 5.94 12.02
CA SER A 10 -5.71 5.84 12.39
C SER A 10 -5.27 4.39 12.56
N LEU A 11 -3.99 4.12 12.34
CA LEU A 11 -3.42 2.79 12.56
C LEU A 11 -3.51 2.35 14.03
N SER A 12 -3.46 3.31 14.97
CA SER A 12 -3.69 3.01 16.40
C SER A 12 -5.11 2.52 16.66
N GLU A 13 -6.12 3.22 16.09
CA GLU A 13 -7.52 2.77 16.21
C GLU A 13 -7.75 1.40 15.58
N VAL A 14 -7.17 1.15 14.39
CA VAL A 14 -7.24 -0.18 13.75
C VAL A 14 -6.64 -1.27 14.63
N ALA A 15 -5.50 -0.99 15.27
CA ALA A 15 -4.80 -1.95 16.11
C ALA A 15 -5.54 -2.29 17.43
N GLU A 16 -6.35 -1.35 17.94
CA GLU A 16 -6.97 -1.45 19.27
C GLU A 16 -8.48 -1.68 19.22
N HIS A 17 -9.11 -1.59 18.02
CA HIS A 17 -10.56 -1.72 17.90
C HIS A 17 -11.03 -3.13 18.25
N PRO A 18 -12.02 -3.28 19.17
CA PRO A 18 -12.46 -4.59 19.67
C PRO A 18 -12.92 -5.55 18.57
N GLU A 19 -13.68 -5.08 17.58
CA GLU A 19 -14.15 -5.93 16.47
C GLU A 19 -13.01 -6.40 15.59
N ILE A 20 -11.96 -5.57 15.40
CA ILE A 20 -10.77 -5.95 14.61
C ILE A 20 -9.93 -6.94 15.40
N LEU A 21 -9.73 -6.72 16.70
CA LEU A 21 -9.02 -7.65 17.58
C LEU A 21 -9.69 -9.04 17.61
N ASN A 22 -11.02 -9.08 17.65
CA ASN A 22 -11.76 -10.33 17.75
C ASN A 22 -11.89 -11.08 16.42
N ASN A 23 -12.15 -10.36 15.30
CA ASN A 23 -12.50 -10.97 14.02
C ASN A 23 -11.35 -10.94 13.01
N PHE A 24 -10.39 -10.02 13.14
CA PHE A 24 -9.27 -9.80 12.22
C PHE A 24 -7.94 -9.57 12.96
N PRO A 25 -7.53 -10.46 13.87
CA PRO A 25 -6.36 -10.24 14.73
C PRO A 25 -5.06 -10.05 13.94
N ALA A 26 -4.94 -10.64 12.75
CA ALA A 26 -3.80 -10.41 11.86
C ALA A 26 -3.69 -8.94 11.42
N LEU A 27 -4.83 -8.28 11.14
CA LEU A 27 -4.85 -6.85 10.79
C LEU A 27 -4.48 -5.98 11.99
N ALA A 28 -5.06 -6.25 13.18
CA ALA A 28 -4.69 -5.55 14.40
C ALA A 28 -3.18 -5.66 14.67
N LYS A 29 -2.63 -6.86 14.51
CA LYS A 29 -1.19 -7.11 14.70
C LYS A 29 -0.35 -6.34 13.67
N ALA A 30 -0.69 -6.41 12.39
CA ALA A 30 0.02 -5.68 11.34
C ALA A 30 0.02 -4.17 11.62
N ALA A 31 -1.16 -3.59 11.90
CA ALA A 31 -1.30 -2.17 12.23
C ALA A 31 -0.46 -1.78 13.46
N SER A 32 -0.41 -2.62 14.50
CA SER A 32 0.37 -2.37 15.72
C SER A 32 1.89 -2.37 15.52
N LEU A 33 2.38 -3.01 14.46
CA LEU A 33 3.80 -3.10 14.13
C LEU A 33 4.29 -1.99 13.19
N VAL A 34 3.38 -1.20 12.62
CA VAL A 34 3.78 -0.08 11.76
C VAL A 34 4.52 0.97 12.58
N SER A 35 5.80 1.19 12.28
CA SER A 35 6.61 2.30 12.79
C SER A 35 6.52 2.52 14.32
N ALA A 36 6.57 3.79 14.78
CA ALA A 36 6.45 4.18 16.18
C ALA A 36 5.02 4.60 16.56
N PRO A 37 4.64 4.53 17.87
CA PRO A 37 3.28 4.88 18.32
C PRO A 37 2.80 6.26 17.84
N GLN A 38 3.65 7.27 17.89
CA GLN A 38 3.33 8.63 17.44
C GLN A 38 2.96 8.68 15.95
N LEU A 39 3.63 7.87 15.13
CA LEU A 39 3.34 7.79 13.70
C LEU A 39 2.04 7.02 13.44
N ARG A 40 1.73 6.00 14.24
CA ARG A 40 0.46 5.27 14.13
C ARG A 40 -0.75 6.11 14.53
N ASN A 41 -0.59 7.03 15.49
CA ASN A 41 -1.65 7.95 15.89
C ASN A 41 -2.02 8.95 14.80
N MET A 42 -1.08 9.29 13.91
CA MET A 42 -1.28 10.22 12.79
C MET A 42 -1.47 9.52 11.46
N GLY A 43 -0.83 8.37 11.27
CA GLY A 43 -0.94 7.58 10.05
C GLY A 43 -2.28 6.87 9.95
N THR A 44 -2.89 6.92 8.77
CA THR A 44 -4.19 6.29 8.51
C THR A 44 -4.03 4.96 7.81
N ILE A 45 -5.05 4.11 7.92
CA ILE A 45 -5.07 2.83 7.22
C ILE A 45 -5.04 3.02 5.69
N GLY A 46 -5.80 3.97 5.16
CA GLY A 46 -5.79 4.29 3.72
C GLY A 46 -4.43 4.79 3.25
N GLY A 47 -3.76 5.63 4.05
CA GLY A 47 -2.40 6.10 3.77
C GLY A 47 -1.39 4.95 3.76
N ASN A 48 -1.48 3.99 4.71
CA ASN A 48 -0.63 2.81 4.75
C ASN A 48 -0.85 1.90 3.52
N LEU A 49 -2.09 1.68 3.12
CA LEU A 49 -2.43 0.85 1.96
C LEU A 49 -2.01 1.46 0.62
N CYS A 50 -1.89 2.79 0.56
CA CYS A 50 -1.50 3.53 -0.66
C CYS A 50 -0.04 4.04 -0.62
N LEU A 51 0.80 3.52 0.28
CA LEU A 51 2.22 3.91 0.36
C LEU A 51 2.94 3.69 -0.96
N ASP A 52 3.81 4.64 -1.31
CA ASP A 52 4.72 4.49 -2.44
C ASP A 52 5.69 3.31 -2.22
N THR A 53 6.08 2.68 -3.30
CA THR A 53 7.02 1.55 -3.28
C THR A 53 8.43 1.99 -2.87
N ARG A 54 9.18 1.10 -2.22
CA ARG A 54 10.52 1.33 -1.68
C ARG A 54 11.56 0.48 -2.40
N CYS A 55 12.76 1.06 -2.52
CA CYS A 55 13.92 0.39 -3.09
C CYS A 55 15.20 1.04 -2.57
N ASN A 56 16.22 0.24 -2.28
CA ASN A 56 17.51 0.75 -1.79
C ASN A 56 18.20 1.70 -2.76
N TYR A 57 17.97 1.57 -4.06
CA TYR A 57 18.51 2.47 -5.08
C TYR A 57 17.70 3.76 -5.24
N TYR A 58 16.41 3.73 -4.94
CA TYR A 58 15.53 4.89 -5.00
C TYR A 58 15.60 5.74 -3.72
N ASN A 59 15.62 5.08 -2.55
CA ASN A 59 15.62 5.71 -1.23
C ASN A 59 17.02 6.18 -0.79
N GLN A 60 17.70 6.95 -1.65
CA GLN A 60 19.04 7.46 -1.43
C GLN A 60 19.09 8.98 -1.65
N THR A 61 20.16 9.61 -1.17
CA THR A 61 20.40 11.04 -1.37
C THR A 61 20.59 11.38 -2.85
N PHE A 62 20.28 12.61 -3.23
CA PHE A 62 20.46 13.08 -4.61
C PHE A 62 21.90 12.87 -5.15
N PRO A 63 22.99 13.24 -4.42
CA PRO A 63 24.34 13.02 -4.92
C PRO A 63 24.65 11.55 -5.18
N TRP A 64 24.20 10.65 -4.30
CA TRP A 64 24.40 9.22 -4.48
C TRP A 64 23.65 8.68 -5.72
N ARG A 65 22.41 9.09 -5.90
CA ARG A 65 21.60 8.70 -7.07
C ARG A 65 22.19 9.24 -8.37
N LYS A 66 22.69 10.47 -8.34
CA LYS A 66 23.38 11.10 -9.48
C LYS A 66 24.65 10.35 -9.86
N ALA A 67 25.45 9.93 -8.87
CA ALA A 67 26.67 9.17 -9.11
C ALA A 67 26.42 7.81 -9.78
N LEU A 68 25.24 7.21 -9.58
CA LEU A 68 24.81 5.98 -10.24
C LEU A 68 24.11 6.20 -11.59
N GLY A 69 23.83 7.45 -11.99
CA GLY A 69 23.05 7.75 -13.20
C GLY A 69 21.54 7.58 -13.01
N PHE A 70 21.03 7.72 -11.78
CA PHE A 70 19.63 7.58 -11.40
C PHE A 70 19.07 6.15 -11.64
N CYS A 71 17.76 5.99 -11.70
CA CYS A 71 17.12 4.70 -11.90
C CYS A 71 15.79 4.85 -12.64
N LEU A 72 15.26 3.75 -13.15
CA LEU A 72 14.00 3.69 -13.89
C LEU A 72 12.83 4.37 -13.16
N LYS A 73 12.69 4.18 -11.84
CA LYS A 73 11.61 4.80 -11.04
C LYS A 73 11.70 6.33 -11.00
N LYS A 74 12.89 6.88 -11.00
CA LYS A 74 13.13 8.32 -10.96
C LYS A 74 14.38 8.68 -11.77
N PRO A 75 14.27 8.80 -13.10
CA PRO A 75 15.34 9.26 -13.95
C PRO A 75 15.72 10.71 -13.64
N GLU A 76 16.83 11.19 -14.15
CA GLU A 76 17.29 12.59 -14.00
C GLU A 76 16.30 13.56 -14.65
N SER A 77 15.80 13.18 -15.82
CA SER A 77 14.77 13.92 -16.54
C SER A 77 13.77 12.97 -17.21
N PRO A 78 12.57 13.46 -17.58
CA PRO A 78 11.59 12.64 -18.33
C PRO A 78 12.11 12.19 -19.71
N MET A 79 13.18 12.82 -20.22
CA MET A 79 13.77 12.49 -21.51
C MET A 79 14.91 11.46 -21.42
N GLN A 80 15.25 11.00 -20.22
CA GLN A 80 16.28 9.97 -20.02
C GLN A 80 15.72 8.60 -20.41
N ASN A 81 16.04 8.13 -21.61
CA ASN A 81 15.53 6.86 -22.15
C ASN A 81 16.39 5.64 -21.79
N ASP A 82 17.56 5.85 -21.21
CA ASP A 82 18.55 4.82 -20.82
C ASP A 82 18.52 4.47 -19.33
N ALA A 83 17.56 5.01 -18.59
CA ALA A 83 17.38 4.70 -17.19
C ALA A 83 17.03 3.22 -16.99
N ILE A 84 17.75 2.55 -16.10
CA ILE A 84 17.60 1.12 -15.82
C ILE A 84 17.09 0.85 -14.39
N CYS A 85 16.55 -0.34 -14.18
CA CYS A 85 16.29 -0.83 -12.84
C CYS A 85 17.58 -1.41 -12.24
N TRP A 86 18.14 -0.81 -11.19
CA TRP A 86 19.38 -1.27 -10.56
C TRP A 86 19.22 -2.59 -9.78
N VAL A 87 18.00 -3.00 -9.45
CA VAL A 87 17.73 -4.32 -8.84
C VAL A 87 17.94 -5.43 -9.86
N ALA A 88 17.45 -5.22 -11.10
CA ALA A 88 17.67 -6.13 -12.22
C ALA A 88 17.77 -5.32 -13.50
N ARG A 89 18.98 -5.18 -14.04
CA ARG A 89 19.27 -4.27 -15.16
C ARG A 89 18.56 -4.61 -16.47
N SER A 90 18.16 -5.88 -16.64
CA SER A 90 17.40 -6.35 -17.81
C SER A 90 15.87 -6.22 -17.63
N SER A 91 15.39 -5.80 -16.46
CA SER A 91 13.97 -5.67 -16.21
C SER A 91 13.40 -4.43 -16.93
N PRO A 92 12.33 -4.59 -17.72
CA PRO A 92 11.61 -3.45 -18.31
C PRO A 92 10.74 -2.71 -17.28
N LYS A 93 10.59 -3.26 -16.07
CA LYS A 93 9.74 -2.74 -14.99
C LYS A 93 10.57 -2.34 -13.78
N CYS A 94 10.06 -1.40 -13.00
CA CYS A 94 10.61 -1.09 -11.70
C CYS A 94 10.30 -2.21 -10.70
N LEU A 95 11.32 -2.68 -9.99
CA LEU A 95 11.20 -3.74 -8.98
C LEU A 95 11.20 -3.19 -7.54
N ALA A 96 10.84 -1.92 -7.36
CA ALA A 96 10.55 -1.39 -6.03
C ALA A 96 9.29 -2.07 -5.47
N VAL A 97 9.30 -2.36 -4.16
CA VAL A 97 8.27 -3.15 -3.50
C VAL A 97 7.40 -2.31 -2.57
N SER A 98 6.16 -2.75 -2.34
CA SER A 98 5.29 -2.14 -1.32
C SER A 98 5.95 -2.26 0.05
N SER A 99 5.84 -1.19 0.85
CA SER A 99 6.31 -1.15 2.25
C SER A 99 5.15 -1.12 3.25
N SER A 100 3.93 -1.39 2.80
CA SER A 100 2.76 -1.46 3.65
C SER A 100 2.73 -2.77 4.43
N ASP A 101 2.69 -2.69 5.76
CA ASP A 101 2.51 -3.87 6.62
C ASP A 101 1.08 -4.42 6.54
N CYS A 102 0.09 -3.55 6.30
CA CYS A 102 -1.32 -3.92 6.24
C CYS A 102 -1.74 -4.49 4.88
N ALA A 103 -1.09 -4.12 3.77
CA ALA A 103 -1.50 -4.54 2.42
C ALA A 103 -1.53 -6.06 2.22
N PRO A 104 -0.51 -6.84 2.62
CA PRO A 104 -0.54 -8.29 2.50
C PRO A 104 -1.69 -8.92 3.29
N VAL A 105 -2.00 -8.36 4.46
CA VAL A 105 -3.12 -8.84 5.29
C VAL A 105 -4.46 -8.55 4.63
N MET A 106 -4.64 -7.36 4.04
CA MET A 106 -5.85 -7.02 3.30
C MET A 106 -6.09 -7.96 2.11
N VAL A 107 -5.03 -8.31 1.39
CA VAL A 107 -5.11 -9.30 0.30
C VAL A 107 -5.50 -10.68 0.83
N ALA A 108 -4.90 -11.12 1.93
CA ALA A 108 -5.20 -12.43 2.54
C ALA A 108 -6.62 -12.51 3.14
N LEU A 109 -7.21 -11.38 3.49
CA LEU A 109 -8.58 -11.28 4.03
C LEU A 109 -9.64 -11.05 2.94
N ASP A 110 -9.28 -11.10 1.67
CA ASP A 110 -10.18 -10.80 0.54
C ASP A 110 -10.89 -9.44 0.68
N ALA A 111 -10.16 -8.44 1.20
CA ALA A 111 -10.69 -7.10 1.41
C ALA A 111 -11.12 -6.44 0.10
N GLU A 112 -12.15 -5.61 0.18
CA GLU A 112 -12.63 -4.78 -0.94
C GLU A 112 -12.29 -3.32 -0.67
N PHE A 113 -11.66 -2.66 -1.64
CA PHE A 113 -11.30 -1.25 -1.57
C PHE A 113 -12.32 -0.41 -2.35
N HIS A 114 -12.95 0.51 -1.65
CA HIS A 114 -13.92 1.42 -2.23
C HIS A 114 -13.22 2.70 -2.67
N LEU A 115 -13.13 2.89 -3.96
CA LEU A 115 -12.54 4.08 -4.58
C LEU A 115 -13.64 5.06 -5.00
N MET A 116 -13.33 6.34 -4.95
CA MET A 116 -14.23 7.41 -5.38
C MET A 116 -13.46 8.50 -6.11
N ASN A 117 -14.06 9.01 -7.17
CA ASN A 117 -13.65 10.21 -7.90
C ASN A 117 -14.89 11.08 -8.20
N PRO A 118 -14.76 12.24 -8.88
CA PRO A 118 -15.91 13.08 -9.23
C PRO A 118 -16.96 12.38 -10.10
N ASP A 119 -16.56 11.40 -10.90
CA ASP A 119 -17.46 10.69 -11.83
C ASP A 119 -18.23 9.54 -11.17
N GLY A 120 -17.80 9.08 -9.99
CA GLY A 120 -18.49 8.01 -9.29
C GLY A 120 -17.65 7.19 -8.29
N LYS A 121 -18.17 6.02 -7.99
CA LYS A 121 -17.56 5.06 -7.07
C LYS A 121 -17.33 3.73 -7.76
N ARG A 122 -16.23 3.06 -7.43
CA ARG A 122 -15.98 1.68 -7.82
C ARG A 122 -15.37 0.87 -6.67
N ILE A 123 -15.51 -0.44 -6.74
CA ILE A 123 -14.95 -1.38 -5.77
C ILE A 123 -13.86 -2.18 -6.49
N VAL A 124 -12.73 -2.34 -5.83
CA VAL A 124 -11.59 -3.13 -6.33
C VAL A 124 -11.21 -4.13 -5.25
N PRO A 125 -11.16 -5.44 -5.57
CA PRO A 125 -10.61 -6.44 -4.66
C PRO A 125 -9.15 -6.10 -4.30
N ALA A 126 -8.75 -6.32 -3.04
CA ALA A 126 -7.38 -6.00 -2.59
C ALA A 126 -6.32 -6.72 -3.42
N GLY A 127 -6.61 -7.96 -3.86
CA GLY A 127 -5.70 -8.73 -4.72
C GLY A 127 -5.48 -8.15 -6.11
N GLU A 128 -6.42 -7.32 -6.59
CA GLU A 128 -6.35 -6.64 -7.89
C GLU A 128 -5.89 -5.18 -7.78
N PHE A 129 -5.80 -4.66 -6.56
CA PHE A 129 -5.43 -3.27 -6.33
C PHE A 129 -3.93 -3.01 -6.52
N TYR A 130 -3.09 -4.00 -6.24
CA TYR A 130 -1.64 -3.91 -6.35
C TYR A 130 -1.14 -4.50 -7.66
N LYS A 131 -0.33 -3.72 -8.40
CA LYS A 131 0.27 -4.12 -9.68
C LYS A 131 1.72 -4.55 -9.47
N ASN A 132 2.20 -5.39 -10.39
CA ASN A 132 3.59 -5.85 -10.40
C ASN A 132 4.50 -4.86 -11.16
N ASP A 133 4.53 -3.60 -10.73
CA ASP A 133 5.43 -2.55 -11.21
C ASP A 133 5.64 -1.54 -10.08
N GLY A 134 6.88 -1.21 -9.76
CA GLY A 134 7.19 -0.28 -8.68
C GLY A 134 6.91 1.19 -9.00
N MET A 135 6.56 1.55 -10.22
CA MET A 135 6.14 2.91 -10.64
C MET A 135 4.63 3.01 -10.76
N ASP A 136 4.00 2.12 -11.52
CA ASP A 136 2.54 2.00 -11.67
C ASP A 136 2.05 0.85 -10.78
N PHE A 137 2.11 1.04 -9.48
CA PHE A 137 1.95 -0.01 -8.46
C PHE A 137 0.54 -0.15 -7.91
N LEU A 138 -0.36 0.80 -8.18
CA LEU A 138 -1.76 0.76 -7.73
C LEU A 138 -2.73 0.79 -8.90
N ASN A 139 -3.78 -0.02 -8.82
CA ASN A 139 -4.90 0.00 -9.76
C ASN A 139 -5.89 1.10 -9.38
N LYS A 140 -5.41 2.34 -9.40
CA LYS A 140 -6.22 3.56 -9.21
C LYS A 140 -5.70 4.68 -10.09
N THR A 141 -6.59 5.57 -10.50
CA THR A 141 -6.23 6.80 -11.21
C THR A 141 -5.80 7.90 -10.24
N PRO A 142 -5.06 8.94 -10.70
CA PRO A 142 -4.60 10.02 -9.82
C PRO A 142 -5.73 10.80 -9.13
N ASP A 143 -6.91 10.88 -9.73
CA ASP A 143 -8.11 11.55 -9.25
C ASP A 143 -8.98 10.67 -8.34
N GLU A 144 -8.67 9.38 -8.19
CA GLU A 144 -9.37 8.50 -7.27
C GLU A 144 -8.82 8.58 -5.85
N LEU A 145 -9.72 8.53 -4.88
CA LEU A 145 -9.42 8.41 -3.45
C LEU A 145 -9.91 7.05 -2.95
N LEU A 146 -9.09 6.37 -2.16
CA LEU A 146 -9.53 5.25 -1.33
C LEU A 146 -10.34 5.84 -0.17
N VAL A 147 -11.64 5.56 -0.11
CA VAL A 147 -12.54 6.14 0.89
C VAL A 147 -12.87 5.19 2.03
N SER A 148 -12.98 3.90 1.74
CA SER A 148 -13.22 2.87 2.76
C SER A 148 -12.74 1.50 2.31
N ILE A 149 -12.57 0.62 3.28
CA ILE A 149 -12.18 -0.77 3.13
C ILE A 149 -13.28 -1.65 3.72
N ARG A 150 -13.75 -2.63 2.98
CA ARG A 150 -14.65 -3.65 3.48
C ARG A 150 -13.89 -4.94 3.73
N LEU A 151 -14.01 -5.47 4.94
CA LEU A 151 -13.50 -6.79 5.34
C LEU A 151 -14.67 -7.76 5.39
N PRO A 152 -14.72 -8.79 4.54
CA PRO A 152 -15.76 -9.81 4.62
C PRO A 152 -15.59 -10.64 5.90
N LEU A 153 -16.71 -11.00 6.52
CA LEU A 153 -16.73 -12.00 7.59
C LEU A 153 -16.90 -13.38 6.95
N HIS A 154 -15.92 -14.22 7.08
CA HIS A 154 -15.98 -15.60 6.62
C HIS A 154 -16.35 -16.52 7.79
N GLU A 155 -17.50 -17.19 7.69
CA GLU A 155 -17.89 -18.19 8.67
C GLU A 155 -16.89 -19.37 8.62
N GLY A 156 -16.29 -19.68 9.76
CA GLY A 156 -15.36 -20.80 9.89
C GLY A 156 -13.86 -20.46 9.73
N TRP A 157 -13.48 -19.24 9.43
CA TRP A 157 -12.08 -18.83 9.49
C TRP A 157 -11.59 -18.75 10.92
N LYS A 158 -10.70 -19.68 11.29
CA LYS A 158 -9.94 -19.57 12.55
C LYS A 158 -8.57 -18.98 12.19
N MET A 159 -8.35 -17.73 12.55
CA MET A 159 -7.02 -17.14 12.53
C MET A 159 -6.30 -17.59 13.82
N ASN A 160 -5.33 -18.49 13.68
CA ASN A 160 -4.46 -18.94 14.75
C ASN A 160 -3.27 -17.97 14.92
#